data_37ad183121985e4a6cb8dfe1ae064223
#
_entry.id   37ad183121985e4a6cb8dfe1ae064223
#
_cell.length_a   1.000
_cell.length_b   1.000
_cell.length_c   1.000
_cell.angle_alpha   90.00
_cell.angle_beta   90.00
_cell.angle_gamma   90.00
#
_symmetry.space_group_name_H-M   'P 1'
#
loop_
_entity.id
_entity.type
_entity.pdbx_description
1 polymer ?
#
loop_
_entity_poly.entity_id
_entity_poly.type
_entity_poly.pdbx_seq_one_letter_code
_entity_poly.pdbx_strand_id
1 'polypeptide(L)'
;MKIPEKLKGITGDFMYSMMGLIVMNGVIQLALYPFLSKQLGTDEFGIVLTLISFISIMGSTFGTAANYSRMVTRMKGQDSNGDYNIFLLLIAVLSVFVSIGGLVWLHKFSIIAEIGYFILMMVTVLRYYSDVEFRLNLNYKRFFSFYLFISVGYLIGIGLFFVTHSWIIAMLCGECLAVGFVIITGSIYKGDLFHKSEYFKDNMRSLLILSGTELIAAVILNADRLILQAIDGGTSVTIFYAATLIGKMVSLISTPLNGVIIGHLTKYEGGIKKSTFVKLCLGSVVGSLILNVFCFGVSFVFVRIMYADIFELVKPYLWLSLIHISEPTRR
;
A
#
# COMPACT_ATOMS: atom_id res chain seq x y z
N MET A 1 -27.23 23.33 -11.13
CA MET A 1 -27.64 22.02 -10.61
C MET A 1 -27.08 21.88 -9.18
N LYS A 2 -27.92 21.98 -8.13
CA LYS A 2 -27.46 21.89 -6.73
C LYS A 2 -27.22 20.41 -6.42
N ILE A 3 -25.98 20.05 -6.13
CA ILE A 3 -25.62 18.71 -5.69
C ILE A 3 -26.34 18.45 -4.35
N PRO A 4 -27.11 17.37 -4.19
CA PRO A 4 -27.78 17.03 -2.94
C PRO A 4 -26.77 16.99 -1.78
N GLU A 5 -27.15 17.47 -0.59
CA GLU A 5 -26.23 17.55 0.58
C GLU A 5 -25.63 16.18 0.97
N LYS A 6 -26.37 15.10 0.83
CA LYS A 6 -25.84 13.74 0.99
C LYS A 6 -24.68 13.41 0.03
N LEU A 7 -24.74 13.91 -1.22
CA LEU A 7 -23.67 13.70 -2.21
C LEU A 7 -22.42 14.52 -1.86
N LYS A 8 -22.58 15.71 -1.27
CA LYS A 8 -21.44 16.52 -0.79
C LYS A 8 -20.67 15.83 0.34
N GLY A 9 -21.38 15.16 1.26
CA GLY A 9 -20.75 14.37 2.32
C GLY A 9 -19.89 13.24 1.77
N ILE A 10 -20.46 12.40 0.91
CA ILE A 10 -19.78 11.25 0.29
C ILE A 10 -18.56 11.71 -0.53
N THR A 11 -18.69 12.81 -1.29
CA THR A 11 -17.57 13.35 -2.08
C THR A 11 -16.45 13.88 -1.18
N GLY A 12 -16.79 14.54 -0.07
CA GLY A 12 -15.82 15.01 0.91
C GLY A 12 -15.06 13.85 1.58
N ASP A 13 -15.78 12.83 2.01
CA ASP A 13 -15.22 11.62 2.64
C ASP A 13 -14.28 10.88 1.69
N PHE A 14 -14.67 10.76 0.43
CA PHE A 14 -13.83 10.17 -0.62
C PHE A 14 -12.54 10.98 -0.83
N MET A 15 -12.64 12.31 -0.91
CA MET A 15 -11.46 13.17 -1.05
C MET A 15 -10.50 13.05 0.13
N TYR A 16 -10.99 13.06 1.38
CA TYR A 16 -10.14 12.87 2.55
C TYR A 16 -9.43 11.51 2.53
N SER A 17 -10.14 10.45 2.16
CA SER A 17 -9.57 9.10 2.06
C SER A 17 -8.45 9.03 1.02
N MET A 18 -8.69 9.58 -0.18
CA MET A 18 -7.70 9.60 -1.25
C MET A 18 -6.48 10.46 -0.92
N MET A 19 -6.71 11.68 -0.41
CA MET A 19 -5.61 12.59 -0.09
C MET A 19 -4.68 12.00 0.96
N GLY A 20 -5.21 11.31 1.98
CA GLY A 20 -4.38 10.64 2.98
C GLY A 20 -3.42 9.63 2.35
N LEU A 21 -3.95 8.73 1.52
CA LEU A 21 -3.16 7.73 0.81
C LEU A 21 -2.14 8.35 -0.16
N ILE A 22 -2.52 9.39 -0.89
CA ILE A 22 -1.64 10.09 -1.82
C ILE A 22 -0.48 10.75 -1.08
N VAL A 23 -0.75 11.44 0.04
CA VAL A 23 0.29 12.09 0.85
C VAL A 23 1.27 11.06 1.41
N MET A 24 0.79 9.98 2.01
CA MET A 24 1.64 8.91 2.53
C MET A 24 2.51 8.28 1.43
N ASN A 25 1.90 7.87 0.32
CA ASN A 25 2.65 7.28 -0.79
C ASN A 25 3.63 8.29 -1.42
N GLY A 26 3.23 9.56 -1.50
CA GLY A 26 4.12 10.64 -1.94
C GLY A 26 5.35 10.75 -1.07
N VAL A 27 5.21 10.80 0.26
CA VAL A 27 6.34 10.88 1.18
C VAL A 27 7.25 9.64 1.06
N ILE A 28 6.67 8.44 0.99
CA ILE A 28 7.48 7.22 0.83
C ILE A 28 8.25 7.26 -0.49
N GLN A 29 7.59 7.56 -1.60
CA GLN A 29 8.16 7.38 -2.93
C GLN A 29 8.98 8.59 -3.42
N LEU A 30 8.68 9.80 -2.95
CA LEU A 30 9.40 11.01 -3.36
C LEU A 30 10.45 11.47 -2.35
N ALA A 31 10.38 11.04 -1.09
CA ALA A 31 11.32 11.43 -0.06
C ALA A 31 12.10 10.24 0.51
N LEU A 32 11.41 9.26 1.14
CA LEU A 32 12.06 8.18 1.86
C LEU A 32 12.87 7.26 0.94
N TYR A 33 12.30 6.76 -0.14
CA TYR A 33 12.96 5.80 -1.02
C TYR A 33 14.13 6.41 -1.82
N PRO A 34 14.02 7.61 -2.43
CA PRO A 34 15.19 8.26 -3.04
C PRO A 34 16.29 8.54 -2.04
N PHE A 35 15.94 8.95 -0.82
CA PHE A 35 16.91 9.13 0.26
C PHE A 35 17.64 7.82 0.60
N LEU A 36 16.89 6.72 0.82
CA LEU A 36 17.48 5.41 1.11
C LEU A 36 18.34 4.89 -0.05
N SER A 37 17.89 5.06 -1.29
CA SER A 37 18.67 4.68 -2.49
C SER A 37 20.01 5.37 -2.54
N LYS A 38 20.06 6.68 -2.23
CA LYS A 38 21.29 7.46 -2.20
C LYS A 38 22.21 7.07 -1.06
N GLN A 39 21.67 6.74 0.12
CA GLN A 39 22.47 6.40 1.30
C GLN A 39 23.02 4.97 1.29
N LEU A 40 22.23 4.02 0.77
CA LEU A 40 22.58 2.60 0.79
C LEU A 40 23.32 2.16 -0.48
N GLY A 41 23.13 2.89 -1.58
CA GLY A 41 23.58 2.48 -2.91
C GLY A 41 22.61 1.53 -3.61
N THR A 42 22.86 1.32 -4.90
CA THR A 42 21.88 0.69 -5.81
C THR A 42 21.53 -0.75 -5.43
N ASP A 43 22.52 -1.58 -5.12
CA ASP A 43 22.34 -2.99 -4.81
C ASP A 43 21.65 -3.19 -3.45
N GLU A 44 22.18 -2.55 -2.40
CA GLU A 44 21.61 -2.64 -1.05
C GLU A 44 20.17 -2.09 -1.01
N PHE A 45 19.89 -1.01 -1.74
CA PHE A 45 18.52 -0.50 -1.81
C PHE A 45 17.58 -1.48 -2.50
N GLY A 46 18.02 -2.21 -3.51
CA GLY A 46 17.23 -3.27 -4.14
C GLY A 46 16.93 -4.43 -3.19
N ILE A 47 17.90 -4.83 -2.37
CA ILE A 47 17.71 -5.80 -1.30
C ILE A 47 16.65 -5.28 -0.30
N VAL A 48 16.73 -4.03 0.11
CA VAL A 48 15.73 -3.38 0.99
C VAL A 48 14.36 -3.36 0.35
N LEU A 49 14.23 -3.03 -0.94
CA LEU A 49 12.94 -3.07 -1.66
C LEU A 49 12.35 -4.49 -1.70
N THR A 50 13.19 -5.51 -1.81
CA THR A 50 12.76 -6.91 -1.76
C THR A 50 12.25 -7.29 -0.36
N LEU A 51 12.95 -6.89 0.70
CA LEU A 51 12.50 -7.06 2.08
C LEU A 51 11.17 -6.32 2.33
N ILE A 52 11.03 -5.10 1.83
CA ILE A 52 9.78 -4.34 1.90
C ILE A 52 8.64 -5.07 1.15
N SER A 53 8.95 -5.83 0.10
CA SER A 53 7.93 -6.62 -0.60
C SER A 53 7.36 -7.73 0.28
N PHE A 54 8.17 -8.42 1.10
CA PHE A 54 7.66 -9.37 2.10
C PHE A 54 6.78 -8.68 3.15
N ILE A 55 7.22 -7.52 3.67
CA ILE A 55 6.41 -6.72 4.60
C ILE A 55 5.07 -6.34 3.96
N SER A 56 5.10 -5.90 2.70
CA SER A 56 3.90 -5.51 1.96
C SER A 56 2.96 -6.68 1.71
N ILE A 57 3.49 -7.86 1.38
CA ILE A 57 2.70 -9.09 1.22
C ILE A 57 2.03 -9.45 2.55
N MET A 58 2.76 -9.47 3.66
CA MET A 58 2.19 -9.77 4.98
C MET A 58 1.14 -8.74 5.40
N GLY A 59 1.44 -7.45 5.28
CA GLY A 59 0.55 -6.35 5.64
C GLY A 59 -0.73 -6.32 4.81
N SER A 60 -0.61 -6.37 3.48
CA SER A 60 -1.77 -6.33 2.60
C SER A 60 -2.59 -7.62 2.67
N THR A 61 -1.96 -8.80 2.81
CA THR A 61 -2.69 -10.05 2.95
C THR A 61 -3.49 -10.10 4.24
N PHE A 62 -2.82 -10.03 5.38
CA PHE A 62 -3.46 -10.33 6.66
C PHE A 62 -4.09 -9.09 7.31
N GLY A 63 -3.45 -7.94 7.20
CA GLY A 63 -4.00 -6.68 7.72
C GLY A 63 -5.24 -6.24 6.95
N THR A 64 -5.22 -6.29 5.61
CA THR A 64 -6.38 -5.93 4.78
C THR A 64 -7.50 -6.97 4.90
N ALA A 65 -7.18 -8.27 4.96
CA ALA A 65 -8.20 -9.29 5.19
C ALA A 65 -8.92 -9.11 6.54
N ALA A 66 -8.17 -8.80 7.60
CA ALA A 66 -8.73 -8.51 8.91
C ALA A 66 -9.63 -7.25 8.88
N ASN A 67 -9.19 -6.21 8.17
CA ASN A 67 -9.96 -4.98 7.96
C ASN A 67 -11.29 -5.27 7.26
N TYR A 68 -11.28 -5.94 6.11
CA TYR A 68 -12.50 -6.25 5.35
C TYR A 68 -13.42 -7.22 6.09
N SER A 69 -12.86 -8.26 6.70
CA SER A 69 -13.65 -9.19 7.52
C SER A 69 -14.38 -8.45 8.63
N ARG A 70 -13.69 -7.53 9.33
CA ARG A 70 -14.28 -6.76 10.41
C ARG A 70 -15.40 -5.84 9.94
N MET A 71 -15.26 -5.22 8.78
CA MET A 71 -16.33 -4.41 8.19
C MET A 71 -17.61 -5.24 7.93
N VAL A 72 -17.43 -6.46 7.42
CA VAL A 72 -18.56 -7.37 7.16
C VAL A 72 -19.20 -7.90 8.45
N THR A 73 -18.39 -8.32 9.42
CA THR A 73 -18.90 -8.87 10.70
C THR A 73 -19.57 -7.80 11.56
N ARG A 74 -19.09 -6.56 11.51
CA ARG A 74 -19.72 -5.41 12.17
C ARG A 74 -21.14 -5.17 11.67
N MET A 75 -21.35 -5.27 10.34
CA MET A 75 -22.70 -5.14 9.76
C MET A 75 -23.67 -6.23 10.24
N LYS A 76 -23.13 -7.40 10.62
CA LYS A 76 -23.90 -8.52 11.17
C LYS A 76 -24.05 -8.48 12.71
N GLY A 77 -23.43 -7.52 13.39
CA GLY A 77 -23.37 -7.46 14.85
C GLY A 77 -22.53 -8.58 15.48
N GLN A 78 -21.57 -9.15 14.74
CA GLN A 78 -20.76 -10.31 15.13
C GLN A 78 -19.27 -9.96 15.34
N ASP A 79 -18.91 -8.68 15.32
CA ASP A 79 -17.54 -8.25 15.50
C ASP A 79 -17.11 -8.34 16.97
N SER A 80 -15.87 -8.82 17.20
CA SER A 80 -15.23 -8.91 18.51
C SER A 80 -13.77 -8.55 18.44
N ASN A 81 -13.30 -7.68 19.33
CA ASN A 81 -11.87 -7.34 19.39
C ASN A 81 -11.00 -8.56 19.65
N GLY A 82 -11.46 -9.46 20.51
CA GLY A 82 -10.71 -10.66 20.88
C GLY A 82 -10.44 -11.59 19.70
N ASP A 83 -11.43 -11.82 18.83
CA ASP A 83 -11.28 -12.70 17.66
C ASP A 83 -10.20 -12.19 16.71
N TYR A 84 -10.22 -10.87 16.42
CA TYR A 84 -9.22 -10.26 15.53
C TYR A 84 -7.83 -10.20 16.16
N ASN A 85 -7.73 -9.94 17.47
CA ASN A 85 -6.45 -9.92 18.16
C ASN A 85 -5.82 -11.33 18.22
N ILE A 86 -6.63 -12.39 18.42
CA ILE A 86 -6.14 -13.78 18.33
C ILE A 86 -5.62 -14.09 16.92
N PHE A 87 -6.35 -13.68 15.88
CA PHE A 87 -5.87 -13.82 14.51
C PHE A 87 -4.54 -13.10 14.29
N LEU A 88 -4.42 -11.84 14.71
CA LEU A 88 -3.19 -11.07 14.58
C LEU A 88 -2.03 -11.68 15.37
N LEU A 89 -2.29 -12.33 16.51
CA LEU A 89 -1.28 -13.08 17.25
C LEU A 89 -0.78 -14.31 16.46
N LEU A 90 -1.67 -15.03 15.79
CA LEU A 90 -1.28 -16.14 14.90
C LEU A 90 -0.44 -15.62 13.73
N ILE A 91 -0.79 -14.47 13.17
CA ILE A 91 -0.01 -13.83 12.10
C ILE A 91 1.36 -13.35 12.62
N ALA A 92 1.47 -12.92 13.88
CA ALA A 92 2.77 -12.60 14.48
C ALA A 92 3.71 -13.80 14.50
N VAL A 93 3.20 -15.00 14.85
CA VAL A 93 4.00 -16.24 14.78
C VAL A 93 4.43 -16.53 13.34
N LEU A 94 3.53 -16.40 12.36
CA LEU A 94 3.87 -16.59 10.95
C LEU A 94 4.91 -15.56 10.48
N SER A 95 4.81 -14.32 10.95
CA SER A 95 5.74 -13.24 10.60
C SER A 95 7.17 -13.52 11.03
N VAL A 96 7.38 -14.23 12.14
CA VAL A 96 8.73 -14.68 12.57
C VAL A 96 9.37 -15.58 11.52
N PHE A 97 8.62 -16.54 10.97
CA PHE A 97 9.15 -17.45 9.96
C PHE A 97 9.41 -16.75 8.64
N VAL A 98 8.53 -15.83 8.24
CA VAL A 98 8.68 -15.06 6.99
C VAL A 98 9.86 -14.08 7.11
N SER A 99 10.06 -13.44 8.26
CA SER A 99 11.16 -12.51 8.47
C SER A 99 12.51 -13.22 8.47
N ILE A 100 12.63 -14.33 9.19
CA ILE A 100 13.84 -15.19 9.15
C ILE A 100 14.12 -15.65 7.72
N GLY A 101 13.11 -16.21 7.05
CA GLY A 101 13.25 -16.70 5.67
C GLY A 101 13.72 -15.62 4.70
N GLY A 102 13.16 -14.42 4.76
CA GLY A 102 13.55 -13.29 3.92
C GLY A 102 14.98 -12.82 4.16
N LEU A 103 15.38 -12.67 5.44
CA LEU A 103 16.73 -12.25 5.79
C LEU A 103 17.79 -13.33 5.48
N VAL A 104 17.48 -14.60 5.70
CA VAL A 104 18.39 -15.72 5.35
C VAL A 104 18.55 -15.83 3.84
N TRP A 105 17.46 -15.73 3.08
CA TRP A 105 17.50 -15.78 1.62
C TRP A 105 18.39 -14.68 1.01
N LEU A 106 18.36 -13.48 1.62
CA LEU A 106 19.13 -12.34 1.14
C LEU A 106 20.51 -12.20 1.81
N HIS A 107 20.94 -13.18 2.61
CA HIS A 107 22.21 -13.17 3.34
C HIS A 107 22.40 -11.96 4.27
N LYS A 108 21.29 -11.41 4.82
CA LYS A 108 21.26 -10.26 5.74
C LYS A 108 20.85 -10.65 7.17
N PHE A 109 20.85 -11.94 7.48
CA PHE A 109 20.43 -12.39 8.79
C PHE A 109 21.42 -11.98 9.90
N SER A 110 20.89 -11.32 10.90
CA SER A 110 21.50 -11.13 12.21
C SER A 110 20.37 -11.04 13.25
N ILE A 111 20.64 -11.35 14.51
CA ILE A 111 19.62 -11.32 15.56
C ILE A 111 19.01 -9.92 15.70
N ILE A 112 19.83 -8.86 15.60
CA ILE A 112 19.37 -7.47 15.71
C ILE A 112 18.49 -7.11 14.49
N ALA A 113 18.92 -7.51 13.29
CA ALA A 113 18.16 -7.28 12.07
C ALA A 113 16.81 -8.02 12.11
N GLU A 114 16.82 -9.28 12.58
CA GLU A 114 15.59 -10.08 12.71
C GLU A 114 14.58 -9.43 13.66
N ILE A 115 15.01 -9.03 14.86
CA ILE A 115 14.12 -8.39 15.83
C ILE A 115 13.51 -7.11 15.22
N GLY A 116 14.35 -6.25 14.63
CA GLY A 116 13.87 -5.00 14.02
C GLY A 116 12.95 -5.25 12.83
N TYR A 117 13.30 -6.18 11.96
CA TYR A 117 12.52 -6.50 10.76
C TYR A 117 11.19 -7.17 11.09
N PHE A 118 11.18 -8.11 12.05
CA PHE A 118 9.96 -8.71 12.58
C PHE A 118 9.01 -7.64 13.17
N ILE A 119 9.54 -6.73 14.01
CA ILE A 119 8.75 -5.65 14.60
C ILE A 119 8.16 -4.77 13.48
N LEU A 120 8.97 -4.38 12.49
CA LEU A 120 8.52 -3.57 11.37
C LEU A 120 7.41 -4.30 10.58
N MET A 121 7.60 -5.60 10.29
CA MET A 121 6.59 -6.41 9.59
C MET A 121 5.28 -6.46 10.38
N MET A 122 5.34 -6.73 11.68
CA MET A 122 4.14 -6.86 12.51
C MET A 122 3.42 -5.53 12.68
N VAL A 123 4.15 -4.43 12.94
CA VAL A 123 3.55 -3.09 13.07
C VAL A 123 2.92 -2.66 11.74
N THR A 124 3.50 -3.05 10.60
CA THR A 124 2.88 -2.81 9.28
C THR A 124 1.59 -3.61 9.10
N VAL A 125 1.52 -4.87 9.51
CA VAL A 125 0.26 -5.65 9.52
C VAL A 125 -0.79 -4.95 10.38
N LEU A 126 -0.41 -4.50 11.58
CA LEU A 126 -1.29 -3.76 12.47
C LEU A 126 -1.77 -2.44 11.84
N ARG A 127 -0.93 -1.71 11.12
CA ARG A 127 -1.32 -0.50 10.39
C ARG A 127 -2.37 -0.77 9.32
N TYR A 128 -2.18 -1.82 8.51
CA TYR A 128 -3.17 -2.19 7.49
C TYR A 128 -4.52 -2.57 8.10
N TYR A 129 -4.50 -3.20 9.27
CA TYR A 129 -5.72 -3.49 10.03
C TYR A 129 -6.32 -2.23 10.66
N SER A 130 -5.49 -1.34 11.20
CA SER A 130 -5.91 -0.20 12.04
C SER A 130 -6.80 0.81 11.32
N ASP A 131 -6.71 0.94 10.00
CA ASP A 131 -7.51 1.92 9.27
C ASP A 131 -9.01 1.59 9.29
N VAL A 132 -9.38 0.34 9.64
CA VAL A 132 -10.78 -0.08 9.85
C VAL A 132 -11.50 0.75 10.90
N GLU A 133 -10.82 1.22 11.94
CA GLU A 133 -11.39 2.07 13.00
C GLU A 133 -12.14 3.28 12.42
N PHE A 134 -11.51 3.92 11.44
CA PHE A 134 -12.07 5.14 10.84
C PHE A 134 -13.14 4.84 9.80
N ARG A 135 -13.03 3.72 9.10
CA ARG A 135 -14.03 3.26 8.11
C ARG A 135 -15.31 2.82 8.78
N LEU A 136 -15.23 2.07 9.89
CA LEU A 136 -16.38 1.64 10.67
C LEU A 136 -17.18 2.82 11.24
N ASN A 137 -16.46 3.88 11.63
CA ASN A 137 -17.06 5.08 12.22
C ASN A 137 -17.35 6.19 11.19
N LEU A 138 -17.13 5.94 9.89
CA LEU A 138 -17.25 6.89 8.78
C LEU A 138 -16.53 8.22 9.06
N ASN A 139 -15.40 8.15 9.77
CA ASN A 139 -14.64 9.32 10.19
C ASN A 139 -13.42 9.54 9.28
N TYR A 140 -13.68 9.96 8.05
CA TYR A 140 -12.64 10.12 7.02
C TYR A 140 -11.69 11.30 7.27
N LYS A 141 -12.05 12.25 8.10
CA LYS A 141 -11.12 13.30 8.56
C LYS A 141 -10.02 12.70 9.46
N ARG A 142 -10.40 11.82 10.40
CA ARG A 142 -9.42 11.09 11.23
C ARG A 142 -8.62 10.08 10.41
N PHE A 143 -9.22 9.46 9.39
CA PHE A 143 -8.53 8.64 8.42
C PHE A 143 -7.42 9.42 7.70
N PHE A 144 -7.71 10.63 7.21
CA PHE A 144 -6.69 11.51 6.64
C PHE A 144 -5.59 11.86 7.65
N SER A 145 -5.97 12.23 8.89
CA SER A 145 -4.99 12.51 9.95
C SER A 145 -4.10 11.32 10.25
N PHE A 146 -4.65 10.10 10.27
CA PHE A 146 -3.89 8.87 10.45
C PHE A 146 -2.76 8.73 9.40
N TYR A 147 -3.07 8.91 8.12
CA TYR A 147 -2.07 8.85 7.06
C TYR A 147 -1.09 10.02 7.07
N LEU A 148 -1.53 11.17 7.56
CA LEU A 148 -0.63 12.32 7.78
C LEU A 148 0.38 12.03 8.90
N PHE A 149 -0.05 11.42 10.01
CA PHE A 149 0.86 10.99 11.09
C PHE A 149 1.88 9.97 10.61
N ILE A 150 1.48 9.02 9.77
CA ILE A 150 2.42 8.09 9.13
C ILE A 150 3.46 8.85 8.32
N SER A 151 3.02 9.81 7.50
CA SER A 151 3.89 10.62 6.65
C SER A 151 4.92 11.41 7.45
N VAL A 152 4.47 12.05 8.54
CA VAL A 152 5.35 12.76 9.49
C VAL A 152 6.34 11.79 10.13
N GLY A 153 5.90 10.59 10.50
CA GLY A 153 6.75 9.56 11.07
C GLY A 153 7.86 9.12 10.12
N TYR A 154 7.58 8.97 8.83
CA TYR A 154 8.63 8.65 7.84
C TYR A 154 9.63 9.80 7.65
N LEU A 155 9.18 11.07 7.71
CA LEU A 155 10.09 12.21 7.67
C LEU A 155 10.99 12.27 8.92
N ILE A 156 10.44 12.01 10.11
CA ILE A 156 11.23 11.86 11.34
C ILE A 156 12.20 10.69 11.19
N GLY A 157 11.75 9.57 10.61
CA GLY A 157 12.56 8.39 10.34
C GLY A 157 13.77 8.67 9.44
N ILE A 158 13.62 9.54 8.43
CA ILE A 158 14.74 10.03 7.62
C ILE A 158 15.77 10.75 8.52
N GLY A 159 15.32 11.59 9.45
CA GLY A 159 16.20 12.25 10.42
C GLY A 159 16.92 11.25 11.33
N LEU A 160 16.22 10.24 11.83
CA LEU A 160 16.80 9.20 12.68
C LEU A 160 17.78 8.28 11.94
N PHE A 161 17.65 8.14 10.63
CA PHE A 161 18.60 7.38 9.84
C PHE A 161 20.05 7.94 9.95
N PHE A 162 20.22 9.25 10.05
CA PHE A 162 21.56 9.85 10.20
C PHE A 162 22.26 9.45 11.51
N VAL A 163 21.50 9.04 12.52
CA VAL A 163 22.03 8.59 13.82
C VAL A 163 22.17 7.08 13.87
N THR A 164 21.19 6.36 13.34
CA THR A 164 21.07 4.91 13.49
C THR A 164 21.64 4.13 12.31
N HIS A 165 21.80 4.76 11.16
CA HIS A 165 22.17 4.13 9.88
C HIS A 165 21.29 2.91 9.51
N SER A 166 20.05 2.85 10.05
CA SER A 166 19.14 1.73 9.86
C SER A 166 17.89 2.14 9.10
N TRP A 167 17.70 1.54 7.92
CA TRP A 167 16.48 1.72 7.13
C TRP A 167 15.23 1.17 7.85
N ILE A 168 15.41 0.13 8.68
CA ILE A 168 14.31 -0.46 9.47
C ILE A 168 13.76 0.59 10.44
N ILE A 169 14.63 1.31 11.16
CA ILE A 169 14.21 2.36 12.10
C ILE A 169 13.56 3.52 11.36
N ALA A 170 14.09 3.89 10.19
CA ALA A 170 13.49 4.94 9.36
C ALA A 170 12.05 4.63 8.97
N MET A 171 11.74 3.38 8.62
CA MET A 171 10.38 2.97 8.30
C MET A 171 9.52 2.75 9.55
N LEU A 172 10.09 2.18 10.60
CA LEU A 172 9.38 1.84 11.83
C LEU A 172 8.74 3.07 12.50
N CYS A 173 9.39 4.23 12.42
CA CYS A 173 8.83 5.48 12.95
C CYS A 173 7.45 5.80 12.38
N GLY A 174 7.28 5.71 11.06
CA GLY A 174 5.99 5.95 10.42
C GLY A 174 4.92 4.95 10.85
N GLU A 175 5.26 3.67 10.83
CA GLU A 175 4.36 2.59 11.21
C GLU A 175 3.96 2.65 12.69
N CYS A 176 4.91 2.95 13.59
CA CYS A 176 4.64 3.09 15.03
C CYS A 176 3.73 4.29 15.33
N LEU A 177 3.94 5.43 14.66
CA LEU A 177 3.06 6.59 14.84
C LEU A 177 1.64 6.30 14.36
N ALA A 178 1.48 5.50 13.30
CA ALA A 178 0.19 5.05 12.83
C ALA A 178 -0.56 4.24 13.89
N VAL A 179 0.05 3.16 14.36
CA VAL A 179 -0.56 2.27 15.35
C VAL A 179 -0.78 3.00 16.67
N GLY A 180 0.19 3.80 17.12
CA GLY A 180 0.07 4.65 18.31
C GLY A 180 -1.12 5.62 18.23
N PHE A 181 -1.32 6.26 17.07
CA PHE A 181 -2.47 7.14 16.85
C PHE A 181 -3.81 6.39 17.05
N VAL A 182 -3.93 5.16 16.54
CA VAL A 182 -5.15 4.36 16.70
C VAL A 182 -5.32 3.83 18.12
N ILE A 183 -4.25 3.43 18.81
CA ILE A 183 -4.32 3.01 20.22
C ILE A 183 -4.85 4.15 21.09
N ILE A 184 -4.43 5.38 20.84
CA ILE A 184 -4.85 6.56 21.60
C ILE A 184 -6.29 6.96 21.25
N THR A 185 -6.62 7.04 19.96
CA THR A 185 -7.87 7.66 19.48
C THR A 185 -8.98 6.66 19.14
N GLY A 186 -8.64 5.38 18.97
CA GLY A 186 -9.55 4.32 18.54
C GLY A 186 -10.04 3.42 19.67
N SER A 187 -10.83 2.44 19.28
CA SER A 187 -11.47 1.46 20.16
C SER A 187 -11.12 0.00 19.85
N ILE A 188 -10.57 -0.26 18.65
CA ILE A 188 -10.32 -1.65 18.17
C ILE A 188 -9.29 -2.42 19.00
N TYR A 189 -8.43 -1.73 19.72
CA TYR A 189 -7.43 -2.33 20.62
C TYR A 189 -7.80 -2.22 22.10
N LYS A 190 -9.06 -1.87 22.44
CA LYS A 190 -9.53 -1.71 23.81
C LYS A 190 -10.54 -2.81 24.16
N GLY A 191 -10.71 -3.08 25.46
CA GLY A 191 -11.66 -4.08 25.96
C GLY A 191 -11.06 -5.49 26.03
N ASP A 192 -11.89 -6.51 25.87
CA ASP A 192 -11.50 -7.93 25.97
C ASP A 192 -10.56 -8.33 24.82
N LEU A 193 -9.25 -8.23 25.10
CA LEU A 193 -8.22 -8.35 24.06
C LEU A 193 -8.10 -9.76 23.47
N PHE A 194 -8.40 -10.83 24.24
CA PHE A 194 -8.19 -12.22 23.82
C PHE A 194 -9.39 -13.13 24.15
N HIS A 195 -10.56 -12.57 24.40
CA HIS A 195 -11.77 -13.35 24.63
C HIS A 195 -12.37 -13.80 23.30
N LYS A 196 -12.62 -15.11 23.15
CA LYS A 196 -13.27 -15.67 21.96
C LYS A 196 -14.77 -15.39 22.03
N SER A 197 -15.32 -14.82 20.96
CA SER A 197 -16.76 -14.65 20.82
C SER A 197 -17.47 -15.95 20.45
N GLU A 198 -18.80 -15.97 20.55
CA GLU A 198 -19.63 -17.06 20.05
C GLU A 198 -19.43 -17.29 18.53
N TYR A 199 -19.09 -16.23 17.79
CA TYR A 199 -18.89 -16.23 16.34
C TYR A 199 -17.43 -16.48 15.93
N PHE A 200 -16.54 -16.84 16.87
CA PHE A 200 -15.11 -17.01 16.63
C PHE A 200 -14.79 -17.89 15.41
N LYS A 201 -15.50 -19.03 15.29
CA LYS A 201 -15.25 -19.98 14.18
C LYS A 201 -15.63 -19.37 12.82
N ASP A 202 -16.73 -18.65 12.74
CA ASP A 202 -17.21 -18.03 11.51
C ASP A 202 -16.33 -16.83 11.14
N ASN A 203 -15.92 -16.03 12.13
CA ASN A 203 -14.97 -14.94 11.95
C ASN A 203 -13.61 -15.44 11.44
N MET A 204 -13.08 -16.51 12.03
CA MET A 204 -11.83 -17.15 11.59
C MET A 204 -11.92 -17.71 10.17
N ARG A 205 -13.03 -18.36 9.83
CA ARG A 205 -13.28 -18.85 8.47
C ARG A 205 -13.30 -17.70 7.45
N SER A 206 -13.99 -16.61 7.77
CA SER A 206 -14.04 -15.41 6.93
C SER A 206 -12.64 -14.81 6.74
N LEU A 207 -11.88 -14.67 7.82
CA LEU A 207 -10.50 -14.18 7.82
C LEU A 207 -9.60 -15.02 6.91
N LEU A 208 -9.66 -16.35 7.02
CA LEU A 208 -8.83 -17.25 6.22
C LEU A 208 -9.19 -17.18 4.72
N ILE A 209 -10.47 -17.13 4.37
CA ILE A 209 -10.90 -17.01 2.97
C ILE A 209 -10.43 -15.69 2.37
N LEU A 210 -10.63 -14.58 3.09
CA LEU A 210 -10.19 -13.26 2.64
C LEU A 210 -8.67 -13.18 2.56
N SER A 211 -7.95 -13.76 3.53
CA SER A 211 -6.48 -13.84 3.48
C SER A 211 -5.97 -14.58 2.26
N GLY A 212 -6.62 -15.69 1.89
CA GLY A 212 -6.27 -16.43 0.67
C GLY A 212 -6.43 -15.59 -0.61
N THR A 213 -7.51 -14.82 -0.69
CA THR A 213 -7.78 -13.92 -1.83
C THR A 213 -6.76 -12.78 -1.89
N GLU A 214 -6.52 -12.12 -0.76
CA GLU A 214 -5.57 -11.00 -0.68
C GLU A 214 -4.12 -11.46 -0.87
N LEU A 215 -3.77 -12.69 -0.46
CA LEU A 215 -2.43 -13.26 -0.67
C LEU A 215 -2.09 -13.36 -2.16
N ILE A 216 -3.01 -13.88 -2.96
CA ILE A 216 -2.79 -14.00 -4.41
C ILE A 216 -2.55 -12.61 -5.01
N ALA A 217 -3.39 -11.63 -4.68
CA ALA A 217 -3.23 -10.27 -5.16
C ALA A 217 -1.91 -9.63 -4.69
N ALA A 218 -1.56 -9.80 -3.42
CA ALA A 218 -0.34 -9.25 -2.83
C ALA A 218 0.93 -9.85 -3.45
N VAL A 219 0.95 -11.16 -3.68
CA VAL A 219 2.08 -11.85 -4.34
C VAL A 219 2.24 -11.34 -5.77
N ILE A 220 1.16 -11.26 -6.56
CA ILE A 220 1.22 -10.76 -7.94
C ILE A 220 1.76 -9.33 -7.99
N LEU A 221 1.32 -8.45 -7.09
CA LEU A 221 1.76 -7.04 -7.04
C LEU A 221 3.23 -6.85 -6.64
N ASN A 222 3.84 -7.85 -6.00
CA ASN A 222 5.24 -7.80 -5.57
C ASN A 222 6.13 -8.81 -6.30
N ALA A 223 5.57 -9.63 -7.20
CA ALA A 223 6.29 -10.68 -7.91
C ALA A 223 7.46 -10.14 -8.74
N ASP A 224 7.31 -8.96 -9.33
CA ASP A 224 8.34 -8.27 -10.10
C ASP A 224 9.65 -8.14 -9.30
N ARG A 225 9.58 -7.68 -8.06
CA ARG A 225 10.76 -7.49 -7.22
C ARG A 225 11.35 -8.80 -6.73
N LEU A 226 10.50 -9.76 -6.35
CA LEU A 226 10.95 -11.07 -5.87
C LEU A 226 11.66 -11.86 -6.98
N ILE A 227 11.10 -11.85 -8.18
CA ILE A 227 11.66 -12.55 -9.34
C ILE A 227 12.97 -11.88 -9.79
N LEU A 228 13.01 -10.56 -9.92
CA LEU A 228 14.22 -9.83 -10.30
C LEU A 228 15.34 -10.04 -9.27
N GLN A 229 15.03 -10.01 -7.97
CA GLN A 229 16.01 -10.29 -6.94
C GLN A 229 16.58 -11.70 -7.04
N ALA A 230 15.75 -12.70 -7.33
CA ALA A 230 16.18 -14.09 -7.44
C ALA A 230 17.06 -14.37 -8.66
N ILE A 231 16.83 -13.65 -9.78
CA ILE A 231 17.51 -13.88 -11.05
C ILE A 231 18.76 -13.01 -11.21
N ASP A 232 18.65 -11.72 -10.85
CA ASP A 232 19.61 -10.70 -11.28
C ASP A 232 20.11 -9.79 -10.13
N GLY A 233 19.54 -9.96 -8.92
CA GLY A 233 19.98 -9.28 -7.70
C GLY A 233 19.40 -7.89 -7.50
N GLY A 234 19.87 -7.21 -6.44
CA GLY A 234 19.31 -5.96 -5.95
C GLY A 234 19.41 -4.79 -6.92
N THR A 235 20.50 -4.71 -7.66
CA THR A 235 20.69 -3.64 -8.66
C THR A 235 19.55 -3.59 -9.67
N SER A 236 19.13 -4.74 -10.20
CA SER A 236 18.04 -4.83 -11.17
C SER A 236 16.67 -4.52 -10.55
N VAL A 237 16.46 -4.89 -9.29
CA VAL A 237 15.26 -4.49 -8.53
C VAL A 237 15.17 -2.96 -8.43
N THR A 238 16.27 -2.29 -8.10
CA THR A 238 16.32 -0.82 -7.99
C THR A 238 16.07 -0.14 -9.34
N ILE A 239 16.71 -0.61 -10.41
CA ILE A 239 16.53 -0.07 -11.76
C ILE A 239 15.07 -0.20 -12.19
N PHE A 240 14.50 -1.39 -12.05
CA PHE A 240 13.10 -1.66 -12.40
C PHE A 240 12.12 -0.83 -11.55
N TYR A 241 12.38 -0.73 -10.24
CA TYR A 241 11.57 0.10 -9.36
C TYR A 241 11.56 1.56 -9.81
N ALA A 242 12.75 2.16 -10.04
CA ALA A 242 12.86 3.54 -10.48
C ALA A 242 12.19 3.78 -11.85
N ALA A 243 12.32 2.83 -12.79
CA ALA A 243 11.69 2.90 -14.09
C ALA A 243 10.16 2.87 -14.05
N THR A 244 9.56 2.08 -13.15
CA THR A 244 8.11 1.86 -13.08
C THR A 244 7.38 2.75 -12.06
N LEU A 245 8.11 3.51 -11.26
CA LEU A 245 7.57 4.27 -10.12
C LEU A 245 6.42 5.21 -10.51
N ILE A 246 6.62 6.05 -11.51
CA ILE A 246 5.61 7.05 -11.91
C ILE A 246 4.35 6.39 -12.46
N GLY A 247 4.49 5.30 -13.23
CA GLY A 247 3.35 4.50 -13.69
C GLY A 247 2.52 3.96 -12.52
N LYS A 248 3.20 3.42 -11.49
CA LYS A 248 2.55 2.93 -10.27
C LYS A 248 1.87 4.07 -9.48
N MET A 249 2.46 5.26 -9.42
CA MET A 249 1.82 6.44 -8.78
C MET A 249 0.56 6.90 -9.52
N VAL A 250 0.57 6.90 -10.84
CA VAL A 250 -0.61 7.25 -11.64
C VAL A 250 -1.73 6.23 -11.44
N SER A 251 -1.41 4.95 -11.31
CA SER A 251 -2.42 3.91 -11.05
C SER A 251 -3.14 4.09 -9.71
N LEU A 252 -2.48 4.66 -8.68
CA LEU A 252 -3.10 4.99 -7.38
C LEU A 252 -4.23 6.02 -7.52
N ILE A 253 -4.13 6.91 -8.52
CA ILE A 253 -5.16 7.92 -8.79
C ILE A 253 -6.24 7.33 -9.73
N SER A 254 -5.82 6.55 -10.72
CA SER A 254 -6.73 6.01 -11.75
C SER A 254 -7.71 4.98 -11.19
N THR A 255 -7.27 4.14 -10.24
CA THR A 255 -8.12 3.08 -9.68
C THR A 255 -9.40 3.61 -9.00
N PRO A 256 -9.34 4.61 -8.09
CA PRO A 256 -10.53 5.20 -7.51
C PRO A 256 -11.40 5.94 -8.52
N LEU A 257 -10.77 6.60 -9.49
CA LEU A 257 -11.48 7.31 -10.56
C LEU A 257 -12.33 6.35 -11.39
N ASN A 258 -11.78 5.19 -11.76
CA ASN A 258 -12.51 4.14 -12.46
C ASN A 258 -13.72 3.65 -11.65
N GLY A 259 -13.58 3.47 -10.34
CA GLY A 259 -14.68 3.10 -9.45
C GLY A 259 -15.83 4.10 -9.47
N VAL A 260 -15.53 5.39 -9.49
CA VAL A 260 -16.54 6.46 -9.61
C VAL A 260 -17.23 6.43 -10.97
N ILE A 261 -16.47 6.29 -12.06
CA ILE A 261 -17.01 6.21 -13.42
C ILE A 261 -17.95 5.01 -13.56
N ILE A 262 -17.53 3.83 -13.11
CA ILE A 262 -18.34 2.60 -13.14
C ILE A 262 -19.62 2.80 -12.31
N GLY A 263 -19.53 3.40 -11.11
CA GLY A 263 -20.68 3.67 -10.26
C GLY A 263 -21.72 4.61 -10.89
N HIS A 264 -21.28 5.56 -11.73
CA HIS A 264 -22.20 6.39 -12.52
C HIS A 264 -22.77 5.66 -13.72
N LEU A 265 -21.98 4.85 -14.40
CA LEU A 265 -22.43 4.06 -15.56
C LEU A 265 -23.48 3.02 -15.17
N THR A 266 -23.36 2.38 -14.02
CA THR A 266 -24.34 1.39 -13.52
C THR A 266 -25.71 1.97 -13.20
N LYS A 267 -25.80 3.29 -12.97
CA LYS A 267 -27.07 4.01 -12.74
C LYS A 267 -27.69 4.58 -14.01
N TYR A 268 -27.00 4.43 -15.14
CA TYR A 268 -27.49 4.95 -16.41
C TYR A 268 -28.44 3.95 -17.06
N GLU A 269 -29.74 4.23 -17.03
CA GLU A 269 -30.82 3.36 -17.55
C GLU A 269 -31.02 3.50 -19.09
N GLY A 270 -30.31 4.43 -19.73
CA GLY A 270 -30.41 4.69 -21.17
C GLY A 270 -29.43 3.87 -21.99
N GLY A 271 -29.89 3.38 -23.16
CA GLY A 271 -29.01 2.72 -24.13
C GLY A 271 -27.98 3.70 -24.72
N ILE A 272 -26.70 3.34 -24.70
CA ILE A 272 -25.63 4.14 -25.31
C ILE A 272 -25.70 3.99 -26.82
N LYS A 273 -25.89 5.08 -27.56
CA LYS A 273 -25.85 5.06 -29.02
C LYS A 273 -24.48 4.60 -29.50
N LYS A 274 -24.43 3.76 -30.55
CA LYS A 274 -23.18 3.24 -31.14
C LYS A 274 -22.16 4.36 -31.44
N SER A 275 -22.63 5.51 -31.94
CA SER A 275 -21.77 6.68 -32.20
C SER A 275 -21.13 7.25 -30.91
N THR A 276 -21.89 7.32 -29.81
CA THR A 276 -21.38 7.78 -28.52
C THR A 276 -20.37 6.79 -27.93
N PHE A 277 -20.64 5.49 -28.06
CA PHE A 277 -19.71 4.45 -27.63
C PHE A 277 -18.37 4.54 -28.38
N VAL A 278 -18.39 4.66 -29.72
CA VAL A 278 -17.18 4.82 -30.52
C VAL A 278 -16.41 6.07 -30.15
N LYS A 279 -17.11 7.20 -29.92
CA LYS A 279 -16.46 8.46 -29.48
C LYS A 279 -15.81 8.31 -28.09
N LEU A 280 -16.44 7.59 -27.17
CA LEU A 280 -15.86 7.31 -25.85
C LEU A 280 -14.62 6.41 -25.97
N CYS A 281 -14.67 5.36 -26.80
CA CYS A 281 -13.52 4.50 -27.04
C CYS A 281 -12.35 5.26 -27.67
N LEU A 282 -12.61 6.05 -28.71
CA LEU A 282 -11.58 6.89 -29.34
C LEU A 282 -11.02 7.93 -28.37
N GLY A 283 -11.89 8.58 -27.59
CA GLY A 283 -11.48 9.55 -26.56
C GLY A 283 -10.63 8.90 -25.47
N SER A 284 -10.95 7.68 -25.04
CA SER A 284 -10.13 6.95 -24.05
C SER A 284 -8.77 6.54 -24.61
N VAL A 285 -8.70 6.10 -25.89
CA VAL A 285 -7.42 5.79 -26.55
C VAL A 285 -6.55 7.02 -26.68
N VAL A 286 -7.11 8.15 -27.20
CA VAL A 286 -6.36 9.40 -27.31
C VAL A 286 -5.93 9.92 -25.94
N GLY A 287 -6.83 9.89 -24.96
CA GLY A 287 -6.53 10.31 -23.59
C GLY A 287 -5.42 9.45 -22.96
N SER A 288 -5.44 8.13 -23.17
CA SER A 288 -4.39 7.26 -22.66
C SER A 288 -3.04 7.52 -23.34
N LEU A 289 -3.01 7.80 -24.64
CA LEU A 289 -1.77 8.15 -25.34
C LEU A 289 -1.17 9.46 -24.81
N ILE A 290 -1.99 10.48 -24.63
CA ILE A 290 -1.55 11.77 -24.05
C ILE A 290 -1.00 11.56 -22.64
N LEU A 291 -1.72 10.79 -21.81
CA LEU A 291 -1.30 10.47 -20.45
C LEU A 291 0.03 9.69 -20.44
N ASN A 292 0.20 8.74 -21.35
CA ASN A 292 1.45 7.97 -21.48
C ASN A 292 2.64 8.88 -21.83
N VAL A 293 2.50 9.78 -22.82
CA VAL A 293 3.56 10.73 -23.18
C VAL A 293 3.90 11.65 -22.00
N PHE A 294 2.87 12.15 -21.31
CA PHE A 294 3.05 12.98 -20.12
C PHE A 294 3.80 12.21 -19.01
N CYS A 295 3.37 10.98 -18.70
CA CYS A 295 4.01 10.15 -17.68
C CYS A 295 5.45 9.79 -18.05
N PHE A 296 5.75 9.56 -19.32
CA PHE A 296 7.13 9.35 -19.77
C PHE A 296 7.99 10.57 -19.51
N GLY A 297 7.53 11.76 -19.88
CA GLY A 297 8.24 13.02 -19.61
C GLY A 297 8.45 13.25 -18.11
N VAL A 298 7.43 13.02 -17.29
CA VAL A 298 7.53 13.13 -15.82
C VAL A 298 8.50 12.09 -15.25
N SER A 299 8.44 10.84 -15.72
CA SER A 299 9.36 9.77 -15.29
C SER A 299 10.80 10.11 -15.63
N PHE A 300 11.05 10.62 -16.83
CA PHE A 300 12.38 11.03 -17.26
C PHE A 300 12.96 12.13 -16.36
N VAL A 301 12.21 13.19 -16.11
CA VAL A 301 12.63 14.31 -15.25
C VAL A 301 12.81 13.83 -13.80
N PHE A 302 11.86 13.05 -13.30
CA PHE A 302 11.89 12.55 -11.94
C PHE A 302 13.10 11.66 -11.65
N VAL A 303 13.37 10.67 -12.52
CA VAL A 303 14.51 9.75 -12.36
C VAL A 303 15.83 10.53 -12.48
N ARG A 304 15.91 11.50 -13.40
CA ARG A 304 17.10 12.34 -13.55
C ARG A 304 17.43 13.18 -12.32
N ILE A 305 16.39 13.61 -11.56
CA ILE A 305 16.58 14.44 -10.37
C ILE A 305 16.79 13.58 -9.11
N MET A 306 15.95 12.57 -8.93
CA MET A 306 15.90 11.80 -7.68
C MET A 306 16.85 10.59 -7.66
N TYR A 307 17.16 10.03 -8.84
CA TYR A 307 18.00 8.86 -9.04
C TYR A 307 19.13 9.16 -10.02
N ALA A 308 19.77 10.34 -9.87
CA ALA A 308 20.79 10.81 -10.80
C ALA A 308 21.95 9.81 -10.98
N ASP A 309 22.37 9.15 -9.90
CA ASP A 309 23.49 8.22 -9.89
C ASP A 309 23.28 6.97 -10.75
N ILE A 310 22.00 6.58 -10.96
CA ILE A 310 21.61 5.40 -11.75
C ILE A 310 20.83 5.76 -13.01
N PHE A 311 20.73 7.05 -13.34
CA PHE A 311 19.90 7.53 -14.45
C PHE A 311 20.20 6.83 -15.78
N GLU A 312 21.49 6.69 -16.15
CA GLU A 312 21.88 6.05 -17.41
C GLU A 312 21.51 4.55 -17.44
N LEU A 313 21.49 3.88 -16.29
CA LEU A 313 21.05 2.48 -16.17
C LEU A 313 19.54 2.34 -16.27
N VAL A 314 18.78 3.31 -15.75
CA VAL A 314 17.30 3.29 -15.74
C VAL A 314 16.73 3.75 -17.08
N LYS A 315 17.37 4.68 -17.77
CA LYS A 315 16.90 5.33 -18.99
C LYS A 315 16.39 4.38 -20.08
N PRO A 316 17.03 3.24 -20.40
CA PRO A 316 16.52 2.29 -21.37
C PRO A 316 15.18 1.64 -20.98
N TYR A 317 14.90 1.58 -19.68
CA TYR A 317 13.73 0.91 -19.11
C TYR A 317 12.56 1.85 -18.80
N LEU A 318 12.71 3.16 -19.02
CA LEU A 318 11.63 4.13 -18.76
C LEU A 318 10.33 3.83 -19.54
N TRP A 319 10.45 3.14 -20.68
CA TRP A 319 9.29 2.66 -21.44
C TRP A 319 8.39 1.68 -20.66
N LEU A 320 8.93 0.98 -19.67
CA LEU A 320 8.17 0.05 -18.83
C LEU A 320 7.11 0.78 -17.99
N SER A 321 7.33 2.05 -17.66
CA SER A 321 6.33 2.87 -16.93
C SER A 321 5.03 3.01 -17.73
N LEU A 322 5.09 2.94 -19.05
CA LEU A 322 3.94 3.07 -19.96
C LEU A 322 3.06 1.83 -19.95
N ILE A 323 3.65 0.64 -19.73
CA ILE A 323 2.92 -0.64 -19.72
C ILE A 323 1.98 -0.68 -18.51
N HIS A 324 2.43 -0.25 -17.34
CA HIS A 324 1.61 -0.23 -16.12
C HIS A 324 0.44 0.75 -16.16
N ILE A 325 0.49 1.78 -17.02
CA ILE A 325 -0.60 2.74 -17.21
C ILE A 325 -1.68 2.16 -18.13
N SER A 326 -1.27 1.35 -19.11
CA SER A 326 -2.18 0.76 -20.10
C SER A 326 -2.84 -0.53 -19.66
N GLU A 327 -2.36 -1.18 -18.59
CA GLU A 327 -3.05 -2.33 -18.00
C GLU A 327 -4.28 -1.85 -17.23
N PRO A 328 -5.51 -2.06 -17.76
CA PRO A 328 -6.70 -1.84 -16.95
C PRO A 328 -6.65 -2.85 -15.82
N THR A 329 -6.58 -2.37 -14.59
CA THR A 329 -6.75 -3.19 -13.40
C THR A 329 -8.04 -4.00 -13.55
N ARG A 330 -7.91 -5.25 -14.01
CA ARG A 330 -8.96 -6.25 -13.94
C ARG A 330 -9.15 -6.59 -12.47
N ARG A 331 -10.03 -5.88 -11.81
CA ARG A 331 -10.64 -6.26 -10.54
C ARG A 331 -12.15 -6.26 -10.69
#